data_0579777e913f9346dc2c5ae704d865e3
#
_entry.id   0579777e913f9346dc2c5ae704d865e3
#
_cell.length_a   1.000
_cell.length_b   1.000
_cell.length_c   1.000
_cell.angle_alpha   90.00
_cell.angle_beta   90.00
_cell.angle_gamma   90.00
#
_symmetry.space_group_name_H-M   'P 1'
#
loop_
_entity.id
_entity.type
_entity.pdbx_description
1 polymer ?
#
loop_
_entity_poly.entity_id
_entity_poly.type
_entity_poly.pdbx_seq_one_letter_code
_entity_poly.pdbx_strand_id
1 'polypeptide(L)'
;MIRKTLDTDIPAVMATYDAARAFMRAHGNATQWPEGTPSAEQLAADIAAGGSYVCEVDRRVVATFAFLPGPDSSYDVVEGGQWRSDTPYAVLHRVASDGTTHGVAAAMFAFAKERIDHLRIDTHQDNLPMQGAIAKAGFKRAGIVYVSDGTPRVAFDWLREA
;
A
#
# COMPACT_ATOMS: atom_id res chain seq x y z
N MET A 1 -14.68 -8.71 2.51
CA MET A 1 -14.17 -8.90 3.87
C MET A 1 -12.64 -8.81 3.89
N ILE A 2 -12.09 -8.09 4.85
CA ILE A 2 -10.63 -7.98 5.02
C ILE A 2 -10.22 -8.87 6.20
N ARG A 3 -9.24 -9.72 5.98
CA ARG A 3 -8.68 -10.62 6.99
C ARG A 3 -7.17 -10.79 6.81
N LYS A 4 -6.52 -11.35 7.82
CA LYS A 4 -5.09 -11.66 7.71
C LYS A 4 -4.84 -12.70 6.63
N THR A 5 -3.72 -12.54 5.93
CA THR A 5 -3.25 -13.50 4.93
C THR A 5 -2.82 -14.79 5.61
N LEU A 6 -3.27 -15.91 5.08
CA LEU A 6 -2.84 -17.26 5.50
C LEU A 6 -1.79 -17.77 4.50
N ASP A 7 -0.99 -18.74 4.93
CA ASP A 7 0.00 -19.37 4.03
C ASP A 7 -0.66 -19.97 2.80
N THR A 8 -1.89 -20.48 2.94
CA THR A 8 -2.67 -21.03 1.82
C THR A 8 -3.12 -19.96 0.81
N ASP A 9 -3.07 -18.68 1.17
CA ASP A 9 -3.41 -17.57 0.26
C ASP A 9 -2.24 -17.16 -0.64
N ILE A 10 -1.02 -17.63 -0.37
CA ILE A 10 0.19 -17.16 -1.08
C ILE A 10 0.03 -17.24 -2.60
N PRO A 11 -0.43 -18.35 -3.20
CA PRO A 11 -0.60 -18.39 -4.66
C PRO A 11 -1.57 -17.31 -5.18
N ALA A 12 -2.68 -17.08 -4.48
CA ALA A 12 -3.67 -16.08 -4.87
C ALA A 12 -3.13 -14.65 -4.73
N VAL A 13 -2.38 -14.37 -3.68
CA VAL A 13 -1.73 -13.06 -3.47
C VAL A 13 -0.68 -12.81 -4.54
N MET A 14 0.15 -13.80 -4.86
CA MET A 14 1.14 -13.66 -5.93
C MET A 14 0.48 -13.42 -7.29
N ALA A 15 -0.64 -14.07 -7.57
CA ALA A 15 -1.42 -13.81 -8.78
C ALA A 15 -2.01 -12.38 -8.78
N THR A 16 -2.42 -11.87 -7.63
CA THR A 16 -2.90 -10.49 -7.48
C THR A 16 -1.78 -9.49 -7.75
N TYR A 17 -0.57 -9.75 -7.28
CA TYR A 17 0.61 -8.92 -7.59
C TYR A 17 0.88 -8.90 -9.10
N ASP A 18 0.80 -10.06 -9.77
CA ASP A 18 1.01 -10.14 -11.22
C ASP A 18 -0.04 -9.31 -11.98
N ALA A 19 -1.31 -9.41 -11.59
CA ALA A 19 -2.39 -8.64 -12.20
C ALA A 19 -2.20 -7.14 -11.98
N ALA A 20 -1.83 -6.72 -10.77
CA ALA A 20 -1.58 -5.31 -10.44
C ALA A 20 -0.38 -4.77 -11.24
N ARG A 21 0.69 -5.54 -11.36
CA ARG A 21 1.88 -5.15 -12.14
C ARG A 21 1.54 -4.99 -13.62
N ALA A 22 0.75 -5.90 -14.18
CA ALA A 22 0.29 -5.81 -15.56
C ALA A 22 -0.57 -4.56 -15.79
N PHE A 23 -1.47 -4.25 -14.85
CA PHE A 23 -2.26 -3.02 -14.89
C PHE A 23 -1.38 -1.77 -14.86
N MET A 24 -0.40 -1.72 -13.95
CA MET A 24 0.54 -0.60 -13.85
C MET A 24 1.26 -0.36 -15.18
N ARG A 25 1.77 -1.42 -15.81
CA ARG A 25 2.47 -1.31 -17.09
C ARG A 25 1.56 -0.82 -18.23
N ALA A 26 0.32 -1.29 -18.25
CA ALA A 26 -0.66 -0.89 -19.25
C ALA A 26 -1.12 0.57 -19.08
N HIS A 27 -0.93 1.19 -17.93
CA HIS A 27 -1.43 2.52 -17.58
C HIS A 27 -0.31 3.53 -17.28
N GLY A 28 0.86 3.36 -17.90
CA GLY A 28 1.94 4.35 -17.83
C GLY A 28 2.81 4.30 -16.57
N ASN A 29 2.69 3.25 -15.76
CA ASN A 29 3.45 3.07 -14.52
C ASN A 29 4.26 1.77 -14.59
N ALA A 30 5.28 1.75 -15.46
CA ALA A 30 6.03 0.54 -15.75
C ALA A 30 7.15 0.24 -14.76
N THR A 31 7.53 1.18 -13.91
CA THR A 31 8.76 1.09 -13.10
C THR A 31 8.52 0.99 -11.60
N GLN A 32 7.31 1.21 -11.10
CA GLN A 32 7.03 1.13 -9.66
C GLN A 32 7.32 -0.28 -9.13
N TRP A 33 6.85 -1.30 -9.84
CA TRP A 33 7.08 -2.70 -9.50
C TRP A 33 7.84 -3.40 -10.62
N PRO A 34 9.16 -3.53 -10.50
CA PRO A 34 9.95 -4.34 -11.42
C PRO A 34 9.45 -5.79 -11.45
N GLU A 35 9.75 -6.50 -12.53
CA GLU A 35 9.38 -7.91 -12.66
C GLU A 35 9.85 -8.72 -11.44
N GLY A 36 8.99 -9.63 -10.95
CA GLY A 36 9.27 -10.42 -9.76
C GLY A 36 9.07 -9.70 -8.43
N THR A 37 8.56 -8.47 -8.44
CA THR A 37 8.27 -7.71 -7.22
C THR A 37 6.78 -7.34 -7.12
N PRO A 38 6.18 -7.33 -5.92
CA PRO A 38 6.76 -7.84 -4.67
C PRO A 38 7.07 -9.34 -4.76
N SER A 39 8.13 -9.77 -4.09
CA SER A 39 8.57 -11.18 -4.12
C SER A 39 7.80 -12.04 -3.12
N ALA A 40 7.88 -13.37 -3.30
CA ALA A 40 7.32 -14.31 -2.35
C ALA A 40 8.00 -14.20 -0.97
N GLU A 41 9.31 -13.89 -0.95
CA GLU A 41 10.05 -13.65 0.30
C GLU A 41 9.53 -12.42 1.03
N GLN A 42 9.23 -11.36 0.32
CA GLN A 42 8.65 -10.15 0.92
C GLN A 42 7.27 -10.45 1.49
N LEU A 43 6.43 -11.18 0.77
CA LEU A 43 5.12 -11.61 1.25
C LEU A 43 5.24 -12.45 2.51
N ALA A 44 6.16 -13.43 2.52
CA ALA A 44 6.40 -14.27 3.69
C ALA A 44 6.81 -13.44 4.91
N ALA A 45 7.67 -12.43 4.71
CA ALA A 45 8.07 -11.52 5.77
C ALA A 45 6.88 -10.72 6.31
N ASP A 46 6.01 -10.22 5.44
CA ASP A 46 4.81 -9.48 5.84
C ASP A 46 3.85 -10.38 6.64
N ILE A 47 3.67 -11.61 6.22
CA ILE A 47 2.83 -12.60 6.94
C ILE A 47 3.43 -12.89 8.31
N ALA A 48 4.72 -13.14 8.39
CA ALA A 48 5.43 -13.43 9.65
C ALA A 48 5.33 -12.25 10.63
N ALA A 49 5.39 -11.03 10.12
CA ALA A 49 5.21 -9.80 10.93
C ALA A 49 3.75 -9.57 11.37
N GLY A 50 2.81 -10.37 10.87
CA GLY A 50 1.37 -10.19 11.15
C GLY A 50 0.75 -9.00 10.43
N GLY A 51 1.41 -8.46 9.40
CA GLY A 51 0.99 -7.26 8.68
C GLY A 51 0.47 -7.47 7.27
N SER A 52 0.30 -8.71 6.82
CA SER A 52 -0.29 -8.99 5.52
C SER A 52 -1.78 -9.24 5.63
N TYR A 53 -2.56 -8.61 4.76
CA TYR A 53 -4.03 -8.73 4.72
C TYR A 53 -4.50 -8.99 3.30
N VAL A 54 -5.62 -9.67 3.18
CA VAL A 54 -6.32 -9.89 1.93
C VAL A 54 -7.75 -9.36 2.01
N CYS A 55 -8.25 -8.91 0.86
CA CYS A 55 -9.67 -8.64 0.66
C CYS A 55 -10.27 -9.86 -0.03
N GLU A 56 -11.28 -10.44 0.58
CA GLU A 56 -11.96 -11.63 0.08
C GLU A 56 -13.41 -11.29 -0.29
N VAL A 57 -13.80 -11.67 -1.50
CA VAL A 57 -15.17 -11.53 -2.02
C VAL A 57 -15.56 -12.88 -2.62
N ASP A 58 -16.68 -13.43 -2.17
CA ASP A 58 -17.18 -14.74 -2.63
C ASP A 58 -16.11 -15.84 -2.57
N ARG A 59 -15.37 -15.87 -1.46
CA ARG A 59 -14.28 -16.84 -1.19
C ARG A 59 -13.08 -16.69 -2.14
N ARG A 60 -12.96 -15.58 -2.82
CA ARG A 60 -11.82 -15.26 -3.69
C ARG A 60 -11.03 -14.08 -3.12
N VAL A 61 -9.72 -14.21 -3.13
CA VAL A 61 -8.82 -13.08 -2.86
C VAL A 61 -8.85 -12.16 -4.10
N VAL A 62 -9.30 -10.92 -3.90
CA VAL A 62 -9.38 -9.92 -4.98
C VAL A 62 -8.39 -8.78 -4.80
N ALA A 63 -7.83 -8.63 -3.61
CA ALA A 63 -6.87 -7.60 -3.29
C ALA A 63 -6.02 -7.97 -2.08
N THR A 64 -4.90 -7.31 -1.92
CA THR A 64 -3.99 -7.50 -0.79
C THR A 64 -3.29 -6.19 -0.44
N PHE A 65 -2.85 -6.09 0.79
CA PHE A 65 -2.01 -4.98 1.25
C PHE A 65 -1.22 -5.38 2.49
N ALA A 66 -0.11 -4.71 2.71
CA ALA A 66 0.61 -4.77 3.97
C ALA A 66 0.23 -3.57 4.84
N PHE A 67 -0.05 -3.82 6.11
CA PHE A 67 -0.35 -2.81 7.12
C PHE A 67 0.59 -3.06 8.29
N LEU A 68 1.59 -2.20 8.44
CA LEU A 68 2.72 -2.42 9.32
C LEU A 68 2.94 -1.20 10.22
N PRO A 69 3.31 -1.39 11.49
CA PRO A 69 3.68 -0.27 12.33
C PRO A 69 4.98 0.38 11.83
N GLY A 70 5.08 1.70 11.95
CA GLY A 70 6.34 2.41 11.79
C GLY A 70 7.27 2.20 13.00
N PRO A 71 8.45 2.80 12.99
CA PRO A 71 8.95 3.68 11.93
C PRO A 71 9.41 2.93 10.67
N ASP A 72 9.35 3.62 9.54
CA ASP A 72 9.88 3.17 8.26
C ASP A 72 11.02 4.12 7.87
N SER A 73 12.22 3.59 7.68
CA SER A 73 13.41 4.40 7.41
C SER A 73 13.32 5.20 6.11
N SER A 74 12.55 4.73 5.13
CA SER A 74 12.29 5.49 3.89
C SER A 74 11.57 6.80 4.16
N TYR A 75 10.93 6.93 5.31
CA TYR A 75 10.14 8.13 5.69
C TYR A 75 10.88 9.07 6.64
N ASP A 76 12.14 8.79 6.96
CA ASP A 76 12.94 9.64 7.85
C ASP A 76 13.20 11.02 7.24
N VAL A 77 13.34 11.09 5.92
CA VAL A 77 13.57 12.35 5.20
C VAL A 77 12.49 12.52 4.13
N VAL A 78 11.83 13.67 4.15
CA VAL A 78 10.86 14.08 3.14
C VAL A 78 11.42 15.31 2.42
N GLU A 79 11.51 15.22 1.10
CA GLU A 79 12.01 16.30 0.26
C GLU A 79 10.84 17.12 -0.30
N GLY A 80 10.97 18.44 -0.28
CA GLY A 80 9.95 19.34 -0.81
C GLY A 80 8.69 19.43 0.02
N GLY A 81 8.75 19.08 1.28
CA GLY A 81 7.62 19.12 2.21
C GLY A 81 7.97 18.56 3.58
N GLN A 82 6.98 18.14 4.31
CA GLN A 82 7.16 17.56 5.65
C GLN A 82 5.94 16.73 6.04
N TRP A 83 6.15 15.81 6.97
CA TRP A 83 5.06 15.13 7.66
C TRP A 83 4.33 16.11 8.58
N ARG A 84 3.01 15.97 8.69
CA ARG A 84 2.21 16.87 9.53
C ARG A 84 2.25 16.54 11.02
N SER A 85 2.78 15.37 11.39
CA SER A 85 2.84 14.94 12.79
C SER A 85 4.03 13.99 13.00
N ASP A 86 4.57 14.02 14.22
CA ASP A 86 5.60 13.08 14.69
C ASP A 86 5.02 11.94 15.54
N THR A 87 3.70 11.86 15.67
CA THR A 87 3.06 10.78 16.42
C THR A 87 3.34 9.41 15.80
N PRO A 88 3.23 8.32 16.57
CA PRO A 88 3.35 6.97 16.00
C PRO A 88 2.41 6.77 14.82
N TYR A 89 2.90 6.12 13.79
CA TYR A 89 2.15 5.90 12.56
C TYR A 89 2.23 4.43 12.12
N ALA A 90 1.32 4.05 11.25
CA ALA A 90 1.40 2.82 10.50
C ALA A 90 1.51 3.12 9.01
N VAL A 91 2.04 2.16 8.27
CA VAL A 91 2.31 2.29 6.85
C VAL A 91 1.48 1.27 6.08
N LEU A 92 0.92 1.71 4.96
CA LEU A 92 0.30 0.84 3.97
C LEU A 92 1.28 0.64 2.84
N HIS A 93 1.64 -0.62 2.58
CA HIS A 93 2.58 -1.01 1.53
C HIS A 93 1.98 -2.09 0.64
N ARG A 94 2.53 -2.23 -0.55
CA ARG A 94 2.22 -3.34 -1.46
C ARG A 94 0.73 -3.53 -1.67
N VAL A 95 0.03 -2.42 -1.88
CA VAL A 95 -1.40 -2.42 -2.18
C VAL A 95 -1.59 -2.92 -3.61
N ALA A 96 -2.36 -3.99 -3.77
CA ALA A 96 -2.62 -4.60 -5.05
C ALA A 96 -4.06 -5.07 -5.15
N SER A 97 -4.64 -4.95 -6.35
CA SER A 97 -5.98 -5.43 -6.67
C SER A 97 -5.94 -6.15 -8.03
N ASP A 98 -6.79 -7.15 -8.19
CA ASP A 98 -6.95 -7.82 -9.48
C ASP A 98 -7.91 -7.09 -10.43
N GLY A 99 -8.49 -5.96 -9.99
CA GLY A 99 -9.36 -5.13 -10.80
C GLY A 99 -10.81 -5.60 -10.92
N THR A 100 -11.16 -6.73 -10.29
CA THR A 100 -12.51 -7.31 -10.43
C THR A 100 -13.55 -6.70 -9.50
N THR A 101 -13.13 -5.99 -8.47
CA THR A 101 -14.02 -5.44 -7.45
C THR A 101 -13.76 -3.95 -7.26
N HIS A 102 -14.82 -3.15 -7.31
CA HIS A 102 -14.75 -1.72 -7.03
C HIS A 102 -14.67 -1.44 -5.53
N GLY A 103 -14.01 -0.35 -5.16
CA GLY A 103 -13.99 0.15 -3.79
C GLY A 103 -13.03 -0.56 -2.85
N VAL A 104 -12.17 -1.45 -3.34
CA VAL A 104 -11.21 -2.17 -2.48
C VAL A 104 -10.21 -1.23 -1.82
N ALA A 105 -9.69 -0.23 -2.53
CA ALA A 105 -8.75 0.73 -1.94
C ALA A 105 -9.42 1.52 -0.82
N ALA A 106 -10.63 2.01 -1.03
CA ALA A 106 -11.41 2.71 0.00
C ALA A 106 -11.63 1.82 1.23
N ALA A 107 -11.92 0.54 1.03
CA ALA A 107 -12.10 -0.42 2.12
C ALA A 107 -10.80 -0.65 2.91
N MET A 108 -9.66 -0.74 2.23
CA MET A 108 -8.34 -0.87 2.87
C MET A 108 -8.02 0.35 3.72
N PHE A 109 -8.25 1.56 3.20
CA PHE A 109 -8.01 2.80 3.95
C PHE A 109 -8.94 2.90 5.16
N ALA A 110 -10.22 2.54 5.03
CA ALA A 110 -11.15 2.52 6.14
C ALA A 110 -10.69 1.53 7.23
N PHE A 111 -10.28 0.34 6.84
CA PHE A 111 -9.72 -0.68 7.74
C PHE A 111 -8.54 -0.12 8.55
N ALA A 112 -7.60 0.52 7.88
CA ALA A 112 -6.42 1.09 8.54
C ALA A 112 -6.78 2.23 9.50
N LYS A 113 -7.69 3.12 9.08
CA LYS A 113 -8.14 4.26 9.88
C LYS A 113 -8.85 3.87 11.17
N GLU A 114 -9.47 2.71 11.22
CA GLU A 114 -10.11 2.21 12.44
C GLU A 114 -9.08 1.76 13.50
N ARG A 115 -7.82 1.54 13.11
CA ARG A 115 -6.80 0.91 13.94
C ARG A 115 -5.72 1.83 14.46
N ILE A 116 -5.54 2.97 13.81
CA ILE A 116 -4.52 3.95 14.22
C ILE A 116 -4.94 5.36 13.77
N ASP A 117 -4.41 6.36 14.45
CA ASP A 117 -4.76 7.76 14.21
C ASP A 117 -3.84 8.47 13.22
N HIS A 118 -2.75 7.82 12.81
CA HIS A 118 -1.78 8.39 11.89
C HIS A 118 -1.33 7.32 10.89
N LEU A 119 -1.56 7.58 9.60
CA LEU A 119 -1.19 6.70 8.50
C LEU A 119 -0.25 7.43 7.55
N ARG A 120 0.72 6.70 7.02
CA ARG A 120 1.60 7.17 5.94
C ARG A 120 1.58 6.17 4.79
N ILE A 121 1.64 6.67 3.58
CA ILE A 121 1.66 5.87 2.36
C ILE A 121 2.48 6.60 1.30
N ASP A 122 3.11 5.86 0.42
CA ASP A 122 3.75 6.39 -0.77
C ASP A 122 3.32 5.63 -2.01
N THR A 123 3.45 6.27 -3.16
CA THR A 123 3.23 5.64 -4.47
C THR A 123 4.07 6.33 -5.54
N HIS A 124 4.24 5.66 -6.67
CA HIS A 124 4.99 6.22 -7.79
C HIS A 124 4.24 7.42 -8.40
N GLN A 125 5.00 8.43 -8.85
CA GLN A 125 4.42 9.62 -9.49
C GLN A 125 3.57 9.30 -10.72
N ASP A 126 3.83 8.19 -11.40
CA ASP A 126 3.09 7.74 -12.57
C ASP A 126 1.85 6.90 -12.20
N ASN A 127 1.66 6.56 -10.93
CA ASN A 127 0.52 5.80 -10.47
C ASN A 127 -0.65 6.74 -10.17
N LEU A 128 -1.27 7.26 -11.21
CA LEU A 128 -2.38 8.22 -11.06
C LEU A 128 -3.62 7.61 -10.40
N PRO A 129 -4.03 6.36 -10.71
CA PRO A 129 -5.16 5.74 -10.03
C PRO A 129 -4.96 5.65 -8.50
N MET A 130 -3.79 5.27 -8.04
CA MET A 130 -3.50 5.17 -6.60
C MET A 130 -3.44 6.56 -5.96
N GLN A 131 -2.82 7.54 -6.60
CA GLN A 131 -2.82 8.92 -6.09
C GLN A 131 -4.24 9.46 -5.94
N GLY A 132 -5.11 9.16 -6.90
CA GLY A 132 -6.54 9.54 -6.83
C GLY A 132 -7.25 8.87 -5.66
N ALA A 133 -7.04 7.58 -5.44
CA ALA A 133 -7.63 6.84 -4.32
C ALA A 133 -7.15 7.37 -2.96
N ILE A 134 -5.86 7.66 -2.84
CA ILE A 134 -5.24 8.24 -1.64
C ILE A 134 -5.86 9.61 -1.34
N ALA A 135 -5.94 10.49 -2.33
CA ALA A 135 -6.53 11.81 -2.17
C ALA A 135 -8.00 11.73 -1.76
N LYS A 136 -8.77 10.86 -2.42
CA LYS A 136 -10.19 10.64 -2.12
C LYS A 136 -10.40 10.12 -0.70
N ALA A 137 -9.45 9.37 -0.16
CA ALA A 137 -9.49 8.89 1.22
C ALA A 137 -9.12 9.96 2.26
N GLY A 138 -8.80 11.19 1.83
CA GLY A 138 -8.51 12.30 2.73
C GLY A 138 -7.06 12.44 3.16
N PHE A 139 -6.15 11.72 2.52
CA PHE A 139 -4.71 11.89 2.75
C PHE A 139 -4.24 13.21 2.14
N LYS A 140 -3.21 13.79 2.73
CA LYS A 140 -2.55 15.00 2.24
C LYS A 140 -1.15 14.67 1.76
N ARG A 141 -0.73 15.31 0.68
CA ARG A 141 0.64 15.17 0.19
C ARG A 141 1.63 15.74 1.19
N ALA A 142 2.66 14.95 1.52
CA ALA A 142 3.75 15.37 2.41
C ALA A 142 4.98 15.84 1.63
N GLY A 143 5.31 15.18 0.54
CA GLY A 143 6.49 15.47 -0.28
C GLY A 143 6.99 14.24 -1.00
N ILE A 144 8.29 14.19 -1.24
CA ILE A 144 8.96 13.09 -1.91
C ILE A 144 9.81 12.31 -0.90
N VAL A 145 9.69 11.00 -0.91
CA VAL A 145 10.56 10.09 -0.16
C VAL A 145 11.30 9.18 -1.14
N TYR A 146 12.41 8.62 -0.69
CA TYR A 146 13.21 7.69 -1.49
C TYR A 146 13.16 6.31 -0.83
N VAL A 147 12.65 5.33 -1.58
CA VAL A 147 12.53 3.96 -1.09
C VAL A 147 13.87 3.20 -1.17
N SER A 148 13.90 1.96 -0.71
CA SER A 148 15.14 1.20 -0.50
C SER A 148 16.04 1.07 -1.73
N ASP A 149 15.49 1.09 -2.94
CA ASP A 149 16.26 1.05 -4.18
C ASP A 149 16.74 2.44 -4.65
N GLY A 150 16.49 3.48 -3.85
CA GLY A 150 16.88 4.86 -4.16
C GLY A 150 15.94 5.60 -5.10
N THR A 151 14.84 5.00 -5.53
CA THR A 151 13.88 5.65 -6.42
C THR A 151 12.90 6.52 -5.64
N PRO A 152 12.44 7.66 -6.25
CA PRO A 152 11.52 8.57 -5.58
C PRO A 152 10.09 8.04 -5.57
N ARG A 153 9.37 8.44 -4.52
CA ARG A 153 7.92 8.20 -4.37
C ARG A 153 7.25 9.44 -3.85
N VAL A 154 6.01 9.64 -4.25
CA VAL A 154 5.16 10.68 -3.67
C VAL A 154 4.57 10.15 -2.37
N ALA A 155 4.78 10.89 -1.30
CA ALA A 155 4.37 10.48 0.05
C ALA A 155 3.17 11.29 0.54
N PHE A 156 2.31 10.63 1.30
CA PHE A 156 1.07 11.19 1.84
C PHE A 156 0.89 10.77 3.29
N ASP A 157 0.20 11.60 4.06
CA ASP A 157 -0.21 11.25 5.41
C ASP A 157 -1.71 11.47 5.62
N TRP A 158 -2.24 10.75 6.58
CA TRP A 158 -3.59 10.94 7.09
C TRP A 158 -3.53 10.99 8.62
N LEU A 159 -4.20 11.97 9.20
CA LEU A 159 -4.33 12.14 10.64
C LEU A 159 -5.81 12.13 11.01
N ARG A 160 -6.14 11.41 12.08
CA ARG A 160 -7.50 11.48 12.62
C ARG A 160 -7.74 12.90 13.14
N GLU A 161 -8.84 13.48 12.72
CA GLU A 161 -9.27 14.76 13.23
C GLU A 161 -9.83 14.59 14.65
N ALA A 162 -9.51 15.56 15.49
CA ALA A 162 -9.97 15.56 16.88
C ALA A 162 -11.49 15.82 16.98
#